data_17143ef67e987ad12920f19a49f5eee3
#
_entry.id   17143ef67e987ad12920f19a49f5eee3
#
_cell.length_a   1.000
_cell.length_b   1.000
_cell.length_c   1.000
_cell.angle_alpha   90.00
_cell.angle_beta   90.00
_cell.angle_gamma   90.00
#
_symmetry.space_group_name_H-M   'P 1'
#
loop_
_entity.id
_entity.type
_entity.pdbx_description
1 polymer ?
#
loop_
_entity_poly.entity_id
_entity_poly.type
_entity_poly.pdbx_seq_one_letter_code
_entity_poly.pdbx_strand_id
1 'polypeptide(L)'
;MPRKALGWLSWCTFFASFLWASKEMKLKNIPHYYANTLLLQKIFILYMQVAVVGATGLVGSMMLKVLEERNFPIDELLLVASEKSVGKEITFKNKTYKVISAADAIAKKPAIALFSAGGASSLELAPKFAEVGTTVIDNSSAWRMDVTKKLVVPEVNAHVLTKQDKIIANPNCSTIQMVVVLNPLHKKYKIKRVVVSTYQSVTGTGVKAVTQLMNERKGIISGEMAYKYPIDLNVIPQIDVFLDNGYTKEEMKMVNETKKIMCDDSIALTATTVRIPVIGGHSEAVNIQFENDFDIEEIKNILHNTPGIIVMDDIAKQVYPMPMHAHNKDEVFVGRIRRDESQTKTLNLWIVADNLRKGAATNAIQIAEYLLQNNLLS
;
A
#
# COMPACT_ATOMS: atom_id res chain seq x y z
N MET A 1 -36.90 -22.97 11.01
CA MET A 1 -37.39 -21.58 11.28
C MET A 1 -36.22 -20.64 11.12
N PRO A 2 -36.20 -19.72 10.14
CA PRO A 2 -35.11 -18.75 9.93
C PRO A 2 -35.40 -17.43 10.65
N ARG A 3 -34.39 -16.81 11.22
CA ARG A 3 -34.37 -15.39 11.69
C ARG A 3 -32.95 -14.90 11.47
N LYS A 4 -32.62 -13.82 10.89
CA LYS A 4 -33.12 -12.60 10.25
C LYS A 4 -31.91 -11.92 9.63
N ALA A 5 -31.82 -11.83 8.33
CA ALA A 5 -31.00 -10.85 7.64
C ALA A 5 -31.92 -9.65 7.31
N LEU A 6 -31.92 -8.64 8.15
CA LEU A 6 -32.63 -7.38 7.92
C LEU A 6 -31.93 -6.30 8.77
N GLY A 7 -31.12 -5.49 8.15
CA GLY A 7 -30.49 -4.37 8.86
C GLY A 7 -29.75 -3.34 8.02
N TRP A 8 -29.33 -3.66 6.81
CA TRP A 8 -28.47 -2.75 6.03
C TRP A 8 -29.15 -2.10 4.81
N LEU A 9 -30.28 -2.60 4.34
CA LEU A 9 -31.01 -1.99 3.20
C LEU A 9 -31.94 -0.82 3.61
N SER A 10 -32.23 -0.66 4.89
CA SER A 10 -33.17 0.36 5.35
C SER A 10 -32.59 1.78 5.44
N TRP A 11 -31.28 1.93 5.58
CA TRP A 11 -30.65 3.26 5.72
C TRP A 11 -30.37 3.95 4.38
N CYS A 12 -30.01 3.20 3.34
CA CYS A 12 -29.75 3.80 2.03
C CYS A 12 -31.02 4.29 1.32
N THR A 13 -32.15 3.59 1.49
CA THR A 13 -33.44 4.02 0.93
C THR A 13 -34.05 5.19 1.70
N PHE A 14 -33.80 5.28 3.02
CA PHE A 14 -34.25 6.43 3.82
C PHE A 14 -33.50 7.71 3.45
N PHE A 15 -32.18 7.63 3.19
CA PHE A 15 -31.37 8.78 2.76
C PHE A 15 -31.69 9.26 1.32
N ALA A 16 -31.95 8.34 0.40
CA ALA A 16 -32.30 8.69 -0.98
C ALA A 16 -33.68 9.39 -1.07
N SER A 17 -34.66 8.96 -0.28
CA SER A 17 -35.96 9.63 -0.21
C SER A 17 -35.91 10.98 0.51
N PHE A 18 -34.98 11.17 1.45
CA PHE A 18 -34.80 12.46 2.13
C PHE A 18 -34.14 13.52 1.24
N LEU A 19 -33.21 13.13 0.36
CA LEU A 19 -32.60 14.02 -0.62
C LEU A 19 -33.54 14.40 -1.77
N TRP A 20 -34.50 13.54 -2.11
CA TRP A 20 -35.51 13.86 -3.11
C TRP A 20 -36.59 14.82 -2.57
N ALA A 21 -36.99 14.65 -1.32
CA ALA A 21 -37.97 15.52 -0.65
C ALA A 21 -37.43 16.93 -0.36
N SER A 22 -36.11 17.10 -0.19
CA SER A 22 -35.50 18.41 0.11
C SER A 22 -35.42 19.35 -1.10
N LYS A 23 -35.62 18.85 -2.34
CA LYS A 23 -35.66 19.66 -3.57
C LYS A 23 -36.98 20.34 -3.85
N GLU A 24 -38.07 19.92 -3.23
CA GLU A 24 -39.41 20.48 -3.50
C GLU A 24 -40.07 21.18 -2.31
N MET A 25 -39.51 21.15 -1.10
CA MET A 25 -40.05 21.88 0.03
C MET A 25 -39.61 23.33 0.04
N LYS A 26 -40.48 24.25 -0.35
CA LYS A 26 -40.36 25.68 -0.05
C LYS A 26 -40.29 25.86 1.46
N LEU A 27 -39.09 26.28 1.93
CA LEU A 27 -38.80 26.61 3.33
C LEU A 27 -39.69 27.74 3.85
N LYS A 28 -40.93 27.45 4.26
CA LYS A 28 -41.78 28.31 5.07
C LYS A 28 -42.34 27.45 6.21
N ASN A 29 -41.86 27.71 7.43
CA ASN A 29 -42.29 27.11 8.71
C ASN A 29 -41.42 25.98 9.28
N ILE A 30 -40.12 26.22 9.46
CA ILE A 30 -39.30 25.45 10.41
C ILE A 30 -39.06 26.36 11.63
N PRO A 31 -39.33 25.93 12.88
CA PRO A 31 -39.03 26.73 14.08
C PRO A 31 -37.52 27.07 14.12
N HIS A 32 -37.17 28.29 14.43
CA HIS A 32 -35.81 28.83 14.46
C HIS A 32 -34.77 27.97 15.23
N TYR A 33 -35.21 27.14 16.16
CA TYR A 33 -34.35 26.25 16.95
C TYR A 33 -33.84 25.05 16.16
N TYR A 34 -34.58 24.52 15.18
CA TYR A 34 -34.16 23.40 14.32
C TYR A 34 -33.39 23.88 13.09
N ALA A 35 -33.63 25.11 12.65
CA ALA A 35 -32.90 25.71 11.52
C ALA A 35 -31.40 25.93 11.85
N ASN A 36 -31.07 26.29 13.10
CA ASN A 36 -29.67 26.50 13.51
C ASN A 36 -28.91 25.18 13.74
N THR A 37 -29.57 24.08 14.09
CA THR A 37 -28.92 22.76 14.27
C THR A 37 -28.70 22.07 12.90
N LEU A 38 -29.57 22.29 11.92
CA LEU A 38 -29.43 21.78 10.55
C LEU A 38 -28.49 22.64 9.69
N LEU A 39 -28.33 23.92 9.99
CA LEU A 39 -27.37 24.82 9.31
C LEU A 39 -25.93 24.67 9.83
N LEU A 40 -25.72 24.05 11.01
CA LEU A 40 -24.40 23.81 11.57
C LEU A 40 -23.78 22.47 11.14
N GLN A 41 -24.55 21.57 10.55
CA GLN A 41 -24.02 20.52 9.71
C GLN A 41 -23.94 21.00 8.25
N LYS A 42 -23.21 22.08 7.99
CA LYS A 42 -22.55 22.23 6.70
C LYS A 42 -21.67 20.99 6.58
N ILE A 43 -22.18 19.98 5.89
CA ILE A 43 -21.34 19.01 5.22
C ILE A 43 -20.46 19.86 4.31
N PHE A 44 -19.27 20.26 4.78
CA PHE A 44 -18.21 20.68 3.91
C PHE A 44 -17.95 19.44 3.04
N ILE A 45 -18.63 19.36 1.90
CA ILE A 45 -18.17 18.49 0.82
C ILE A 45 -16.81 19.10 0.47
N LEU A 46 -15.77 18.53 1.07
CA LEU A 46 -14.42 18.91 0.74
C LEU A 46 -14.27 18.61 -0.75
N TYR A 47 -14.11 19.64 -1.59
CA TYR A 47 -13.84 19.44 -3.00
C TYR A 47 -12.52 18.68 -3.11
N MET A 48 -12.62 17.38 -3.45
CA MET A 48 -11.50 16.45 -3.36
C MET A 48 -10.68 16.50 -4.65
N GLN A 49 -9.65 17.32 -4.65
CA GLN A 49 -8.61 17.28 -5.68
C GLN A 49 -7.52 16.30 -5.30
N VAL A 50 -7.22 15.37 -6.18
CA VAL A 50 -6.16 14.37 -6.00
C VAL A 50 -5.13 14.50 -7.11
N ALA A 51 -3.87 14.64 -6.75
CA ALA A 51 -2.75 14.58 -7.67
C ALA A 51 -2.10 13.19 -7.65
N VAL A 52 -1.75 12.65 -8.81
CA VAL A 52 -0.92 11.44 -8.94
C VAL A 52 0.38 11.85 -9.62
N VAL A 53 1.47 11.90 -8.83
CA VAL A 53 2.80 12.32 -9.30
C VAL A 53 3.61 11.09 -9.71
N GLY A 54 4.01 11.02 -10.97
CA GLY A 54 4.56 9.83 -11.60
C GLY A 54 3.48 8.97 -12.27
N ALA A 55 2.38 9.57 -12.71
CA ALA A 55 1.20 8.89 -13.26
C ALA A 55 1.48 7.98 -14.47
N THR A 56 2.56 8.20 -15.21
CA THR A 56 2.96 7.40 -16.39
C THR A 56 3.79 6.16 -16.05
N GLY A 57 4.18 5.97 -14.78
CA GLY A 57 4.94 4.81 -14.30
C GLY A 57 4.05 3.62 -13.93
N LEU A 58 4.65 2.43 -13.69
CA LEU A 58 3.90 1.21 -13.30
C LEU A 58 3.06 1.43 -12.05
N VAL A 59 3.65 1.97 -10.99
CA VAL A 59 2.94 2.21 -9.73
C VAL A 59 1.93 3.35 -9.88
N GLY A 60 2.26 4.42 -10.62
CA GLY A 60 1.31 5.51 -10.89
C GLY A 60 0.07 5.03 -11.64
N SER A 61 0.26 4.20 -12.68
CA SER A 61 -0.85 3.57 -13.40
C SER A 61 -1.67 2.64 -12.50
N MET A 62 -1.01 1.91 -11.60
CA MET A 62 -1.70 1.07 -10.61
C MET A 62 -2.46 1.92 -9.59
N MET A 63 -1.92 3.07 -9.16
CA MET A 63 -2.65 4.00 -8.29
C MET A 63 -3.96 4.46 -8.94
N LEU A 64 -3.93 4.82 -10.22
CA LEU A 64 -5.16 5.17 -10.95
C LEU A 64 -6.17 4.03 -10.96
N LYS A 65 -5.71 2.81 -11.28
CA LYS A 65 -6.57 1.63 -11.28
C LYS A 65 -7.20 1.36 -9.92
N VAL A 66 -6.42 1.41 -8.84
CA VAL A 66 -6.91 1.18 -7.47
C VAL A 66 -7.84 2.30 -7.00
N LEU A 67 -7.57 3.57 -7.32
CA LEU A 67 -8.49 4.69 -7.05
C LEU A 67 -9.86 4.49 -7.70
N GLU A 68 -9.88 3.95 -8.93
CA GLU A 68 -11.12 3.63 -9.65
C GLU A 68 -11.86 2.45 -9.00
N GLU A 69 -11.18 1.32 -8.78
CA GLU A 69 -11.75 0.11 -8.20
C GLU A 69 -12.32 0.33 -6.79
N ARG A 70 -11.64 1.15 -5.98
CA ARG A 70 -12.07 1.49 -4.62
C ARG A 70 -13.07 2.64 -4.57
N ASN A 71 -13.47 3.18 -5.72
CA ASN A 71 -14.38 4.33 -5.80
C ASN A 71 -13.95 5.50 -4.91
N PHE A 72 -12.63 5.75 -4.83
CA PHE A 72 -12.12 6.88 -4.04
C PHE A 72 -12.80 8.19 -4.49
N PRO A 73 -13.28 9.04 -3.58
CA PRO A 73 -13.98 10.28 -3.94
C PRO A 73 -13.00 11.27 -4.56
N ILE A 74 -13.17 11.57 -5.85
CA ILE A 74 -12.33 12.49 -6.62
C ILE A 74 -13.24 13.40 -7.43
N ASP A 75 -13.21 14.70 -7.13
CA ASP A 75 -13.90 15.73 -7.90
C ASP A 75 -13.01 16.21 -9.05
N GLU A 76 -11.70 16.36 -8.81
CA GLU A 76 -10.71 16.69 -9.84
C GLU A 76 -9.47 15.82 -9.70
N LEU A 77 -9.03 15.20 -10.79
CA LEU A 77 -7.81 14.41 -10.88
C LEU A 77 -6.72 15.18 -11.62
N LEU A 78 -5.55 15.31 -11.00
CA LEU A 78 -4.37 15.94 -11.57
C LEU A 78 -3.30 14.87 -11.85
N LEU A 79 -3.01 14.63 -13.12
CA LEU A 79 -1.99 13.67 -13.54
C LEU A 79 -0.67 14.41 -13.77
N VAL A 80 0.34 14.07 -12.97
CA VAL A 80 1.65 14.75 -13.00
C VAL A 80 2.74 13.77 -13.39
N ALA A 81 3.61 14.16 -14.30
CA ALA A 81 4.81 13.41 -14.67
C ALA A 81 5.94 14.37 -15.07
N SER A 82 7.08 13.80 -15.53
CA SER A 82 8.20 14.62 -16.02
C SER A 82 7.80 15.45 -17.24
N GLU A 83 8.52 16.54 -17.49
CA GLU A 83 8.30 17.47 -18.61
C GLU A 83 8.18 16.76 -19.98
N LYS A 84 8.92 15.66 -20.16
CA LYS A 84 8.84 14.81 -21.39
C LYS A 84 7.46 14.14 -21.59
N SER A 85 6.66 14.10 -20.55
CA SER A 85 5.34 13.46 -20.56
C SER A 85 4.18 14.44 -20.47
N VAL A 86 4.45 15.74 -20.27
CA VAL A 86 3.42 16.79 -20.27
C VAL A 86 2.65 16.78 -21.59
N GLY A 87 1.34 16.90 -21.52
CA GLY A 87 0.44 16.84 -22.67
C GLY A 87 0.01 15.43 -23.09
N LYS A 88 0.67 14.34 -22.60
CA LYS A 88 0.18 12.97 -22.82
C LYS A 88 -1.20 12.79 -22.22
N GLU A 89 -2.02 12.00 -22.88
CA GLU A 89 -3.37 11.69 -22.42
C GLU A 89 -3.42 10.33 -21.73
N ILE A 90 -4.16 10.27 -20.61
CA ILE A 90 -4.42 9.05 -19.83
C ILE A 90 -5.91 9.00 -19.55
N THR A 91 -6.52 7.83 -19.76
CA THR A 91 -7.94 7.60 -19.45
C THR A 91 -8.11 7.14 -18.01
N PHE A 92 -9.04 7.77 -17.29
CA PHE A 92 -9.48 7.38 -15.94
C PHE A 92 -11.01 7.52 -15.85
N LYS A 93 -11.72 6.49 -15.38
CA LYS A 93 -13.20 6.46 -15.30
C LYS A 93 -13.86 6.95 -16.59
N ASN A 94 -13.44 6.43 -17.75
CA ASN A 94 -13.93 6.79 -19.07
C ASN A 94 -13.76 8.27 -19.47
N LYS A 95 -12.97 9.04 -18.74
CA LYS A 95 -12.63 10.43 -19.04
C LYS A 95 -11.15 10.56 -19.35
N THR A 96 -10.80 11.32 -20.38
CA THR A 96 -9.42 11.59 -20.76
C THR A 96 -8.87 12.79 -19.99
N TYR A 97 -7.71 12.63 -19.40
CA TYR A 97 -6.98 13.65 -18.65
C TYR A 97 -5.62 13.89 -19.31
N LYS A 98 -5.21 15.14 -19.41
CA LYS A 98 -3.86 15.51 -19.86
C LYS A 98 -2.90 15.52 -18.67
N VAL A 99 -1.72 14.98 -18.88
CA VAL A 99 -0.60 15.10 -17.93
C VAL A 99 -0.14 16.55 -17.90
N ILE A 100 -0.01 17.10 -16.69
CA ILE A 100 0.42 18.47 -16.42
C ILE A 100 1.78 18.50 -15.70
N SER A 101 2.39 19.67 -15.62
CA SER A 101 3.62 19.88 -14.86
C SER A 101 3.39 19.80 -13.34
N ALA A 102 4.46 19.58 -12.57
CA ALA A 102 4.38 19.64 -11.12
C ALA A 102 4.04 21.06 -10.61
N ALA A 103 4.54 22.10 -11.29
CA ALA A 103 4.25 23.49 -10.95
C ALA A 103 2.76 23.81 -11.09
N ASP A 104 2.13 23.39 -12.19
CA ASP A 104 0.70 23.58 -12.42
C ASP A 104 -0.15 22.84 -11.37
N ALA A 105 0.26 21.63 -10.99
CA ALA A 105 -0.44 20.87 -9.96
C ALA A 105 -0.32 21.51 -8.58
N ILE A 106 0.86 22.01 -8.20
CA ILE A 106 1.09 22.73 -6.93
C ILE A 106 0.24 23.99 -6.86
N ALA A 107 0.15 24.74 -7.98
CA ALA A 107 -0.67 25.96 -8.05
C ALA A 107 -2.17 25.67 -7.81
N LYS A 108 -2.64 24.47 -8.12
CA LYS A 108 -4.03 24.02 -7.87
C LYS A 108 -4.28 23.58 -6.43
N LYS A 109 -3.24 23.39 -5.60
CA LYS A 109 -3.34 23.04 -4.17
C LYS A 109 -4.21 21.82 -3.90
N PRO A 110 -3.93 20.63 -4.51
CA PRO A 110 -4.74 19.46 -4.28
C PRO A 110 -4.77 19.05 -2.80
N ALA A 111 -5.88 18.47 -2.35
CA ALA A 111 -5.99 17.98 -0.97
C ALA A 111 -4.99 16.87 -0.67
N ILE A 112 -4.80 15.96 -1.66
CA ILE A 112 -3.89 14.80 -1.56
C ILE A 112 -3.00 14.75 -2.80
N ALA A 113 -1.73 14.37 -2.60
CA ALA A 113 -0.82 14.02 -3.68
C ALA A 113 -0.20 12.64 -3.44
N LEU A 114 -0.48 11.68 -4.33
CA LEU A 114 0.09 10.34 -4.32
C LEU A 114 1.36 10.33 -5.17
N PHE A 115 2.51 10.07 -4.55
CA PHE A 115 3.81 10.16 -5.20
C PHE A 115 4.37 8.80 -5.59
N SER A 116 4.77 8.67 -6.83
CA SER A 116 5.50 7.53 -7.37
C SER A 116 6.51 7.95 -8.45
N ALA A 117 7.29 9.02 -8.19
CA ALA A 117 8.22 9.63 -9.14
C ALA A 117 9.70 9.43 -8.79
N GLY A 118 10.00 8.54 -7.82
CA GLY A 118 11.35 8.27 -7.32
C GLY A 118 11.83 9.27 -6.25
N GLY A 119 12.91 8.88 -5.53
CA GLY A 119 13.35 9.60 -4.34
C GLY A 119 13.81 11.04 -4.60
N ALA A 120 14.59 11.28 -5.66
CA ALA A 120 15.08 12.61 -6.00
C ALA A 120 13.92 13.58 -6.27
N SER A 121 12.96 13.19 -7.09
CA SER A 121 11.76 14.00 -7.36
C SER A 121 10.91 14.22 -6.11
N SER A 122 10.84 13.21 -5.24
CA SER A 122 10.10 13.34 -3.99
C SER A 122 10.75 14.33 -3.02
N LEU A 123 12.07 14.27 -2.84
CA LEU A 123 12.81 15.24 -2.02
C LEU A 123 12.62 16.67 -2.50
N GLU A 124 12.53 16.88 -3.81
CA GLU A 124 12.34 18.21 -4.40
C GLU A 124 10.90 18.69 -4.31
N LEU A 125 9.92 17.85 -4.64
CA LEU A 125 8.55 18.27 -4.89
C LEU A 125 7.63 18.11 -3.67
N ALA A 126 7.81 17.06 -2.84
CA ALA A 126 6.91 16.81 -1.72
C ALA A 126 6.84 17.98 -0.73
N PRO A 127 7.95 18.67 -0.36
CA PRO A 127 7.88 19.86 0.45
C PRO A 127 7.05 20.99 -0.19
N LYS A 128 7.20 21.22 -1.50
CA LYS A 128 6.48 22.27 -2.23
C LYS A 128 4.95 22.03 -2.24
N PHE A 129 4.53 20.76 -2.36
CA PHE A 129 3.12 20.38 -2.21
C PHE A 129 2.65 20.58 -0.75
N ALA A 130 3.46 20.18 0.22
CA ALA A 130 3.13 20.33 1.64
C ALA A 130 2.99 21.79 2.06
N GLU A 131 3.82 22.71 1.55
CA GLU A 131 3.78 24.15 1.80
C GLU A 131 2.47 24.81 1.36
N VAL A 132 1.82 24.29 0.32
CA VAL A 132 0.51 24.79 -0.13
C VAL A 132 -0.67 24.11 0.58
N GLY A 133 -0.40 23.25 1.59
CA GLY A 133 -1.40 22.56 2.40
C GLY A 133 -1.74 21.15 1.95
N THR A 134 -1.21 20.68 0.82
CA THR A 134 -1.43 19.32 0.30
C THR A 134 -0.85 18.27 1.24
N THR A 135 -1.59 17.18 1.51
CA THR A 135 -1.04 16.01 2.17
C THR A 135 -0.44 15.07 1.13
N VAL A 136 0.88 14.84 1.21
CA VAL A 136 1.64 13.98 0.33
C VAL A 136 1.75 12.59 0.92
N ILE A 137 1.44 11.56 0.13
CA ILE A 137 1.69 10.15 0.46
C ILE A 137 2.73 9.64 -0.54
N ASP A 138 3.96 9.41 -0.05
CA ASP A 138 5.11 9.14 -0.89
C ASP A 138 5.53 7.67 -0.89
N ASN A 139 5.52 7.06 -2.07
CA ASN A 139 5.92 5.67 -2.26
C ASN A 139 7.44 5.48 -2.43
N SER A 140 8.22 6.55 -2.52
CA SER A 140 9.68 6.45 -2.60
C SER A 140 10.31 6.13 -1.23
N SER A 141 11.62 5.87 -1.23
CA SER A 141 12.36 5.65 0.02
C SER A 141 12.83 6.97 0.68
N ALA A 142 12.52 8.14 0.10
CA ALA A 142 13.09 9.42 0.51
C ALA A 142 12.80 9.77 1.98
N TRP A 143 11.60 9.52 2.45
CA TRP A 143 11.11 9.96 3.76
C TRP A 143 10.97 8.84 4.79
N ARG A 144 11.17 7.57 4.39
CA ARG A 144 10.86 6.42 5.23
C ARG A 144 11.61 6.41 6.55
N MET A 145 12.88 6.79 6.54
CA MET A 145 13.73 6.83 7.74
C MET A 145 13.87 8.21 8.36
N ASP A 146 13.22 9.24 7.81
CA ASP A 146 13.11 10.55 8.47
C ASP A 146 12.29 10.42 9.75
N VAL A 147 12.88 10.77 10.89
CA VAL A 147 12.25 10.65 12.22
C VAL A 147 11.02 11.54 12.39
N THR A 148 10.91 12.61 11.60
CA THR A 148 9.78 13.55 11.63
C THR A 148 8.62 13.12 10.74
N LYS A 149 8.82 12.11 9.89
CA LYS A 149 7.80 11.60 8.95
C LYS A 149 7.25 10.26 9.40
N LYS A 150 5.95 10.10 9.30
CA LYS A 150 5.29 8.83 9.63
C LYS A 150 5.48 7.84 8.49
N LEU A 151 5.82 6.60 8.82
CA LEU A 151 5.92 5.46 7.93
C LEU A 151 4.75 4.53 8.23
N VAL A 152 3.80 4.38 7.28
CA VAL A 152 2.47 3.87 7.63
C VAL A 152 2.05 2.66 6.80
N VAL A 153 1.62 1.62 7.52
CA VAL A 153 0.80 0.52 7.01
C VAL A 153 -0.54 0.58 7.75
N PRO A 154 -1.65 0.88 7.07
CA PRO A 154 -2.91 1.17 7.74
C PRO A 154 -3.39 0.11 8.74
N GLU A 155 -3.24 -1.16 8.42
CA GLU A 155 -3.61 -2.28 9.29
C GLU A 155 -2.75 -2.40 10.57
N VAL A 156 -1.60 -1.70 10.58
CA VAL A 156 -0.64 -1.79 11.69
C VAL A 156 -0.66 -0.54 12.56
N ASN A 157 -0.46 0.63 11.94
CA ASN A 157 -0.13 1.84 12.69
C ASN A 157 -0.78 3.14 12.17
N ALA A 158 -1.87 3.09 11.39
CA ALA A 158 -2.52 4.33 10.91
C ALA A 158 -2.94 5.30 12.04
N HIS A 159 -3.16 4.78 13.25
CA HIS A 159 -3.52 5.56 14.43
C HIS A 159 -2.47 6.62 14.85
N VAL A 160 -1.24 6.53 14.34
CA VAL A 160 -0.19 7.54 14.60
C VAL A 160 -0.33 8.80 13.76
N LEU A 161 -1.24 8.79 12.76
CA LEU A 161 -1.45 9.93 11.85
C LEU A 161 -2.25 11.05 12.50
N THR A 162 -1.86 12.28 12.18
CA THR A 162 -2.48 13.51 12.64
C THR A 162 -2.68 14.51 11.48
N LYS A 163 -3.44 15.59 11.69
CA LYS A 163 -3.61 16.65 10.68
C LYS A 163 -2.32 17.38 10.30
N GLN A 164 -1.31 17.33 11.17
CA GLN A 164 -0.01 17.97 10.97
C GLN A 164 0.91 17.20 10.04
N ASP A 165 0.61 15.92 9.80
CA ASP A 165 1.43 15.06 8.94
C ASP A 165 1.17 15.37 7.46
N LYS A 166 1.96 16.30 6.89
CA LYS A 166 1.84 16.73 5.49
C LYS A 166 2.67 15.92 4.50
N ILE A 167 3.64 15.14 4.98
CA ILE A 167 4.39 14.17 4.19
C ILE A 167 4.37 12.85 4.95
N ILE A 168 3.73 11.83 4.36
CA ILE A 168 3.56 10.50 4.92
C ILE A 168 4.29 9.51 4.01
N ALA A 169 5.16 8.70 4.57
CA ALA A 169 5.92 7.70 3.81
C ALA A 169 5.13 6.40 3.69
N ASN A 170 5.07 5.87 2.46
CA ASN A 170 4.57 4.54 2.14
C ASN A 170 5.76 3.57 2.17
N PRO A 171 5.70 2.46 2.93
CA PRO A 171 6.85 1.59 3.14
C PRO A 171 7.31 0.80 1.91
N ASN A 172 8.39 0.07 2.06
CA ASN A 172 8.88 -0.91 1.09
C ASN A 172 7.83 -2.03 0.87
N CYS A 173 7.70 -2.51 -0.38
CA CYS A 173 6.68 -3.49 -0.76
C CYS A 173 6.77 -4.79 0.03
N SER A 174 7.97 -5.33 0.23
CA SER A 174 8.17 -6.53 1.04
C SER A 174 7.91 -6.25 2.52
N THR A 175 8.34 -5.10 3.03
CA THR A 175 8.04 -4.71 4.42
C THR A 175 6.53 -4.63 4.68
N ILE A 176 5.75 -4.01 3.77
CA ILE A 176 4.30 -3.88 3.93
C ILE A 176 3.64 -5.24 4.14
N GLN A 177 3.86 -6.19 3.22
CA GLN A 177 3.21 -7.50 3.28
C GLN A 177 3.63 -8.29 4.51
N MET A 178 4.89 -8.18 4.92
CA MET A 178 5.42 -8.87 6.10
C MET A 178 4.80 -8.32 7.39
N VAL A 179 4.81 -7.01 7.60
CA VAL A 179 4.33 -6.42 8.88
C VAL A 179 2.82 -6.57 9.08
N VAL A 180 2.02 -6.66 8.03
CA VAL A 180 0.59 -6.98 8.12
C VAL A 180 0.39 -8.33 8.81
N VAL A 181 1.24 -9.31 8.53
CA VAL A 181 1.21 -10.65 9.14
C VAL A 181 1.88 -10.66 10.51
N LEU A 182 3.01 -9.97 10.66
CA LEU A 182 3.77 -9.94 11.92
C LEU A 182 3.00 -9.26 13.05
N ASN A 183 2.28 -8.16 12.77
CA ASN A 183 1.66 -7.32 13.78
C ASN A 183 0.65 -8.07 14.69
N PRO A 184 -0.35 -8.81 14.20
CA PRO A 184 -1.27 -9.54 15.05
C PRO A 184 -0.58 -10.63 15.88
N LEU A 185 0.44 -11.29 15.32
CA LEU A 185 1.23 -12.29 16.01
C LEU A 185 2.13 -11.67 17.09
N HIS A 186 2.74 -10.53 16.81
CA HIS A 186 3.56 -9.79 17.76
C HIS A 186 2.76 -9.29 18.97
N LYS A 187 1.55 -8.77 18.72
CA LYS A 187 0.65 -8.33 19.81
C LYS A 187 0.35 -9.44 20.82
N LYS A 188 0.28 -10.69 20.37
CA LYS A 188 -0.07 -11.81 21.24
C LYS A 188 1.14 -12.56 21.79
N TYR A 189 2.13 -12.85 20.96
CA TYR A 189 3.21 -13.76 21.32
C TYR A 189 4.57 -13.09 21.54
N LYS A 190 4.70 -11.80 21.20
CA LYS A 190 5.94 -11.02 21.26
C LYS A 190 7.06 -11.61 20.40
N ILE A 191 7.27 -11.00 19.25
CA ILE A 191 8.34 -11.41 18.34
C ILE A 191 9.69 -11.00 18.93
N LYS A 192 10.58 -11.96 19.02
CA LYS A 192 11.99 -11.78 19.43
C LYS A 192 12.90 -11.64 18.22
N ARG A 193 12.71 -12.51 17.21
CA ARG A 193 13.57 -12.57 16.04
C ARG A 193 12.79 -12.95 14.79
N VAL A 194 13.16 -12.34 13.65
CA VAL A 194 12.65 -12.68 12.33
C VAL A 194 13.83 -12.95 11.39
N VAL A 195 13.76 -14.05 10.65
CA VAL A 195 14.62 -14.33 9.51
C VAL A 195 13.71 -14.38 8.28
N VAL A 196 14.00 -13.57 7.27
CA VAL A 196 13.21 -13.53 6.06
C VAL A 196 14.08 -13.66 4.82
N SER A 197 13.65 -14.53 3.90
CA SER A 197 14.15 -14.57 2.54
C SER A 197 13.03 -14.18 1.59
N THR A 198 13.27 -13.16 0.77
CA THR A 198 12.27 -12.68 -0.19
C THR A 198 12.54 -13.20 -1.60
N TYR A 199 11.48 -13.46 -2.35
CA TYR A 199 11.49 -13.88 -3.75
C TYR A 199 10.68 -12.84 -4.52
N GLN A 200 11.38 -11.82 -5.04
CA GLN A 200 10.74 -10.60 -5.55
C GLN A 200 10.58 -10.61 -7.07
N SER A 201 9.38 -10.30 -7.52
CA SER A 201 9.02 -10.06 -8.91
C SER A 201 9.88 -8.96 -9.56
N VAL A 202 10.17 -9.10 -10.86
CA VAL A 202 10.85 -8.07 -11.67
C VAL A 202 10.09 -6.74 -11.73
N THR A 203 8.77 -6.74 -11.49
CA THR A 203 7.94 -5.52 -11.49
C THR A 203 8.37 -4.50 -10.41
N GLY A 204 9.03 -4.96 -9.33
CA GLY A 204 9.60 -4.09 -8.31
C GLY A 204 10.74 -3.18 -8.82
N THR A 205 11.42 -3.57 -9.89
CA THR A 205 12.45 -2.75 -10.55
C THR A 205 11.85 -1.81 -11.63
N GLY A 206 10.62 -2.10 -12.09
CA GLY A 206 9.92 -1.26 -13.06
C GLY A 206 9.90 -1.85 -14.48
N VAL A 207 9.42 -1.03 -15.44
CA VAL A 207 9.16 -1.43 -16.83
C VAL A 207 10.40 -2.04 -17.49
N LYS A 208 11.58 -1.47 -17.28
CA LYS A 208 12.84 -1.92 -17.88
C LYS A 208 13.15 -3.39 -17.56
N ALA A 209 12.94 -3.80 -16.31
CA ALA A 209 13.18 -5.18 -15.87
C ALA A 209 12.13 -6.16 -16.42
N VAL A 210 10.87 -5.73 -16.52
CA VAL A 210 9.82 -6.52 -17.18
C VAL A 210 10.18 -6.73 -18.66
N THR A 211 10.60 -5.67 -19.33
CA THR A 211 11.01 -5.73 -20.75
C THR A 211 12.21 -6.67 -20.93
N GLN A 212 13.22 -6.57 -20.05
CA GLN A 212 14.38 -7.48 -20.08
C GLN A 212 13.93 -8.95 -19.98
N LEU A 213 13.13 -9.30 -18.95
CA LEU A 213 12.62 -10.67 -18.77
C LEU A 213 11.86 -11.17 -20.01
N MET A 214 10.97 -10.33 -20.56
CA MET A 214 10.16 -10.72 -21.72
C MET A 214 11.00 -10.87 -23.01
N ASN A 215 12.04 -10.09 -23.16
CA ASN A 215 12.99 -10.21 -24.28
C ASN A 215 13.85 -11.48 -24.14
N GLU A 216 14.38 -11.76 -22.96
CA GLU A 216 15.16 -12.97 -22.68
C GLU A 216 14.36 -14.23 -22.98
N ARG A 217 13.08 -14.30 -22.57
CA ARG A 217 12.15 -15.40 -22.89
C ARG A 217 11.92 -15.61 -24.38
N LYS A 218 12.07 -14.57 -25.18
CA LYS A 218 11.96 -14.64 -26.64
C LYS A 218 13.30 -14.86 -27.32
N GLY A 219 14.38 -15.07 -26.56
CA GLY A 219 15.74 -15.20 -27.09
C GLY A 219 16.30 -13.88 -27.67
N ILE A 220 15.69 -12.74 -27.32
CA ILE A 220 16.14 -11.43 -27.77
C ILE A 220 17.17 -10.90 -26.76
N ILE A 221 18.41 -10.71 -27.18
CA ILE A 221 19.43 -10.07 -26.37
C ILE A 221 19.15 -8.56 -26.38
N SER A 222 18.70 -8.03 -25.24
CA SER A 222 18.47 -6.60 -25.09
C SER A 222 19.80 -5.86 -24.92
N GLY A 223 19.97 -4.76 -25.65
CA GLY A 223 21.14 -3.87 -25.45
C GLY A 223 21.10 -3.11 -24.12
N GLU A 224 19.91 -2.96 -23.51
CA GLU A 224 19.71 -2.26 -22.25
C GLU A 224 19.14 -3.21 -21.19
N MET A 225 19.96 -3.59 -20.22
CA MET A 225 19.61 -4.49 -19.13
C MET A 225 19.33 -3.72 -17.84
N ALA A 226 18.28 -4.11 -17.11
CA ALA A 226 17.99 -3.62 -15.76
C ALA A 226 18.86 -4.29 -14.70
N TYR A 227 19.30 -5.52 -14.97
CA TYR A 227 20.17 -6.33 -14.12
C TYR A 227 21.50 -6.59 -14.81
N LYS A 228 22.54 -6.78 -14.02
CA LYS A 228 23.89 -7.14 -14.54
C LYS A 228 23.90 -8.52 -15.23
N TYR A 229 23.05 -9.42 -14.78
CA TYR A 229 22.95 -10.80 -15.28
C TYR A 229 21.57 -11.06 -15.89
N PRO A 230 21.45 -12.04 -16.79
CA PRO A 230 20.15 -12.52 -17.24
C PRO A 230 19.28 -12.93 -16.06
N ILE A 231 17.99 -12.61 -16.15
CA ILE A 231 17.02 -12.95 -15.10
C ILE A 231 16.16 -14.14 -15.48
N ASP A 232 15.89 -14.40 -16.75
CA ASP A 232 15.11 -15.57 -17.14
C ASP A 232 15.89 -16.84 -16.82
N LEU A 233 15.19 -17.84 -16.28
CA LEU A 233 15.77 -19.09 -15.77
C LEU A 233 16.86 -18.90 -14.71
N ASN A 234 16.86 -17.79 -13.99
CA ASN A 234 17.88 -17.44 -13.01
C ASN A 234 17.26 -16.79 -11.77
N VAL A 235 18.04 -16.74 -10.68
CA VAL A 235 17.73 -15.99 -9.46
C VAL A 235 18.93 -15.11 -9.11
N ILE A 236 18.66 -13.85 -8.75
CA ILE A 236 19.71 -12.87 -8.45
C ILE A 236 19.60 -12.48 -6.98
N PRO A 237 20.54 -12.91 -6.10
CA PRO A 237 20.51 -12.62 -4.67
C PRO A 237 21.06 -11.22 -4.37
N GLN A 238 20.55 -10.24 -5.09
CA GLN A 238 20.88 -8.82 -4.92
C GLN A 238 19.72 -7.97 -5.40
N ILE A 239 19.19 -7.16 -4.48
CA ILE A 239 18.24 -6.10 -4.80
C ILE A 239 18.76 -4.79 -4.21
N ASP A 240 18.89 -3.75 -5.06
CA ASP A 240 19.55 -2.48 -4.73
C ASP A 240 21.07 -2.64 -4.53
N VAL A 241 21.76 -1.61 -4.07
CA VAL A 241 23.22 -1.59 -3.91
C VAL A 241 23.66 -2.24 -2.60
N PHE A 242 24.85 -2.82 -2.59
CA PHE A 242 25.48 -3.31 -1.38
C PHE A 242 25.96 -2.18 -0.47
N LEU A 243 25.92 -2.42 0.82
CA LEU A 243 26.46 -1.59 1.89
C LEU A 243 27.75 -2.21 2.44
N ASP A 244 28.50 -1.46 3.22
CA ASP A 244 29.80 -1.89 3.79
C ASP A 244 29.67 -3.10 4.74
N ASN A 245 28.50 -3.32 5.32
CA ASN A 245 28.21 -4.46 6.18
C ASN A 245 27.81 -5.75 5.43
N GLY A 246 27.89 -5.74 4.08
CA GLY A 246 27.54 -6.87 3.24
C GLY A 246 26.06 -7.05 2.94
N TYR A 247 25.17 -6.31 3.61
CA TYR A 247 23.75 -6.25 3.25
C TYR A 247 23.51 -5.36 2.05
N THR A 248 22.39 -5.59 1.36
CA THR A 248 21.89 -4.61 0.37
C THR A 248 21.03 -3.54 1.05
N LYS A 249 20.85 -2.42 0.37
CA LYS A 249 19.91 -1.38 0.82
C LYS A 249 18.49 -1.92 0.99
N GLU A 250 18.06 -2.85 0.12
CA GLU A 250 16.73 -3.46 0.21
C GLU A 250 16.56 -4.28 1.49
N GLU A 251 17.57 -5.05 1.86
CA GLU A 251 17.57 -5.83 3.10
C GLU A 251 17.50 -4.93 4.34
N MET A 252 18.27 -3.84 4.34
CA MET A 252 18.25 -2.88 5.45
C MET A 252 16.95 -2.07 5.53
N LYS A 253 16.24 -1.86 4.40
CA LYS A 253 14.87 -1.32 4.45
C LYS A 253 13.96 -2.24 5.26
N MET A 254 13.97 -3.54 4.99
CA MET A 254 13.14 -4.49 5.74
C MET A 254 13.45 -4.46 7.24
N VAL A 255 14.73 -4.39 7.62
CA VAL A 255 15.16 -4.30 9.02
C VAL A 255 14.64 -3.02 9.69
N ASN A 256 14.95 -1.87 9.10
CA ASN A 256 14.72 -0.58 9.74
C ASN A 256 13.25 -0.15 9.68
N GLU A 257 12.58 -0.39 8.53
CA GLU A 257 11.18 -0.03 8.36
C GLU A 257 10.27 -0.88 9.25
N THR A 258 10.56 -2.19 9.43
CA THR A 258 9.79 -3.06 10.33
C THR A 258 9.79 -2.50 11.75
N LYS A 259 10.95 -2.16 12.29
CA LYS A 259 11.08 -1.59 13.64
C LYS A 259 10.27 -0.29 13.76
N LYS A 260 10.42 0.61 12.80
CA LYS A 260 9.70 1.88 12.79
C LYS A 260 8.18 1.73 12.72
N ILE A 261 7.68 0.83 11.85
CA ILE A 261 6.23 0.60 11.67
C ILE A 261 5.63 -0.08 12.90
N MET A 262 6.34 -1.08 13.46
CA MET A 262 5.87 -1.83 14.61
C MET A 262 6.14 -1.12 15.95
N CYS A 263 6.85 0.01 15.92
CA CYS A 263 7.25 0.79 17.11
C CYS A 263 7.99 -0.08 18.16
N ASP A 264 8.83 -1.01 17.69
CA ASP A 264 9.58 -1.91 18.56
C ASP A 264 11.00 -2.17 18.01
N ASP A 265 11.99 -1.52 18.61
CA ASP A 265 13.39 -1.68 18.25
C ASP A 265 14.00 -3.00 18.74
N SER A 266 13.33 -3.71 19.65
CA SER A 266 13.80 -4.99 20.21
C SER A 266 13.70 -6.15 19.22
N ILE A 267 12.90 -6.03 18.16
CA ILE A 267 12.74 -7.06 17.14
C ILE A 267 14.06 -7.22 16.36
N ALA A 268 14.75 -8.35 16.58
CA ALA A 268 15.92 -8.71 15.80
C ALA A 268 15.47 -9.22 14.43
N LEU A 269 15.87 -8.56 13.34
CA LEU A 269 15.50 -8.96 11.98
C LEU A 269 16.72 -9.05 11.08
N THR A 270 16.80 -10.11 10.28
CA THR A 270 17.75 -10.25 9.17
C THR A 270 17.01 -10.67 7.91
N ALA A 271 17.43 -10.14 6.77
CA ALA A 271 16.80 -10.37 5.49
C ALA A 271 17.83 -10.80 4.43
N THR A 272 17.39 -11.64 3.49
CA THR A 272 18.08 -11.90 2.23
C THR A 272 17.10 -11.65 1.10
N THR A 273 17.42 -10.73 0.19
CA THR A 273 16.49 -10.35 -0.87
C THR A 273 16.94 -10.87 -2.23
N VAL A 274 16.03 -11.59 -2.91
CA VAL A 274 16.32 -12.29 -4.17
C VAL A 274 15.35 -11.83 -5.25
N ARG A 275 15.88 -11.48 -6.43
CA ARG A 275 15.08 -11.24 -7.64
C ARG A 275 14.84 -12.54 -8.37
N ILE A 276 13.58 -12.79 -8.75
CA ILE A 276 13.15 -13.99 -9.48
C ILE A 276 12.43 -13.62 -10.78
N PRO A 277 12.40 -14.52 -11.80
CA PRO A 277 11.81 -14.25 -13.12
C PRO A 277 10.28 -14.36 -13.13
N VAL A 278 9.61 -13.61 -12.24
CA VAL A 278 8.16 -13.60 -12.07
C VAL A 278 7.61 -12.20 -12.29
N ILE A 279 6.43 -12.10 -12.88
CA ILE A 279 5.67 -10.86 -13.04
C ILE A 279 4.48 -10.92 -12.07
N GLY A 280 4.37 -9.89 -11.22
CA GLY A 280 3.30 -9.76 -10.23
C GLY A 280 3.50 -10.64 -8.98
N GLY A 281 3.52 -10.00 -7.85
CA GLY A 281 3.64 -10.62 -6.54
C GLY A 281 5.07 -10.89 -6.06
N HIS A 282 5.31 -10.52 -4.80
CA HIS A 282 6.50 -10.91 -4.04
C HIS A 282 6.13 -12.02 -3.08
N SER A 283 7.03 -12.97 -2.90
CA SER A 283 6.89 -14.04 -1.92
C SER A 283 7.98 -13.94 -0.86
N GLU A 284 7.70 -14.43 0.34
CA GLU A 284 8.61 -14.38 1.48
C GLU A 284 8.54 -15.68 2.27
N ALA A 285 9.69 -16.30 2.51
CA ALA A 285 9.87 -17.35 3.51
C ALA A 285 10.25 -16.66 4.83
N VAL A 286 9.38 -16.77 5.82
CA VAL A 286 9.55 -16.07 7.10
C VAL A 286 9.63 -17.06 8.24
N ASN A 287 10.69 -16.95 9.04
CA ASN A 287 10.91 -17.70 10.27
C ASN A 287 10.83 -16.72 11.44
N ILE A 288 9.94 -16.96 12.39
CA ILE A 288 9.63 -16.04 13.48
C ILE A 288 9.83 -16.74 14.81
N GLN A 289 10.76 -16.26 15.63
CA GLN A 289 10.90 -16.69 17.02
C GLN A 289 10.12 -15.75 17.93
N PHE A 290 9.30 -16.32 18.80
CA PHE A 290 8.52 -15.59 19.81
C PHE A 290 9.13 -15.71 21.21
N GLU A 291 8.75 -14.78 22.09
CA GLU A 291 9.03 -14.90 23.53
C GLU A 291 8.10 -15.92 24.19
N ASN A 292 6.83 -15.91 23.81
CA ASN A 292 5.81 -16.80 24.33
C ASN A 292 5.57 -17.99 23.38
N ASP A 293 5.24 -19.15 23.92
CA ASP A 293 4.86 -20.29 23.09
C ASP A 293 3.47 -20.09 22.48
N PHE A 294 3.17 -20.84 21.44
CA PHE A 294 1.95 -20.66 20.65
C PHE A 294 1.33 -22.01 20.25
N ASP A 295 0.07 -22.00 19.97
CA ASP A 295 -0.64 -23.08 19.30
C ASP A 295 -0.80 -22.78 17.80
N ILE A 296 -0.63 -23.79 16.93
CA ILE A 296 -0.70 -23.61 15.48
C ILE A 296 -2.11 -23.24 15.01
N GLU A 297 -3.13 -23.84 15.59
CA GLU A 297 -4.51 -23.55 15.19
C GLU A 297 -4.91 -22.15 15.67
N GLU A 298 -4.39 -21.70 16.82
CA GLU A 298 -4.56 -20.33 17.26
C GLU A 298 -3.87 -19.32 16.33
N ILE A 299 -2.66 -19.60 15.85
CA ILE A 299 -1.97 -18.79 14.83
C ILE A 299 -2.85 -18.67 13.57
N LYS A 300 -3.34 -19.80 13.05
CA LYS A 300 -4.20 -19.80 11.86
C LYS A 300 -5.47 -18.99 12.08
N ASN A 301 -6.09 -19.13 13.25
CA ASN A 301 -7.31 -18.41 13.61
C ASN A 301 -7.05 -16.88 13.70
N ILE A 302 -5.95 -16.45 14.31
CA ILE A 302 -5.55 -15.04 14.36
C ILE A 302 -5.40 -14.48 12.94
N LEU A 303 -4.66 -15.19 12.09
CA LEU A 303 -4.41 -14.73 10.73
C LEU A 303 -5.70 -14.73 9.89
N HIS A 304 -6.54 -15.74 10.03
CA HIS A 304 -7.84 -15.82 9.32
C HIS A 304 -8.79 -14.68 9.69
N ASN A 305 -8.75 -14.22 10.93
CA ASN A 305 -9.59 -13.12 11.41
C ASN A 305 -8.94 -11.73 11.28
N THR A 306 -7.73 -11.65 10.73
CA THR A 306 -7.06 -10.36 10.50
C THR A 306 -7.50 -9.75 9.17
N PRO A 307 -8.09 -8.56 9.15
CA PRO A 307 -8.46 -7.88 7.92
C PRO A 307 -7.29 -7.72 6.96
N GLY A 308 -7.51 -7.99 5.68
CA GLY A 308 -6.49 -7.88 4.64
C GLY A 308 -5.58 -9.12 4.50
N ILE A 309 -5.80 -10.17 5.32
CA ILE A 309 -5.10 -11.46 5.20
C ILE A 309 -6.05 -12.54 4.67
N ILE A 310 -5.55 -13.34 3.74
CA ILE A 310 -6.19 -14.59 3.28
C ILE A 310 -5.26 -15.76 3.61
N VAL A 311 -5.74 -16.68 4.43
CA VAL A 311 -5.03 -17.94 4.73
C VAL A 311 -5.33 -18.97 3.65
N MET A 312 -4.28 -19.44 2.96
CA MET A 312 -4.29 -20.49 1.96
C MET A 312 -3.35 -21.61 2.43
N ASP A 313 -3.82 -22.54 3.26
CA ASP A 313 -2.97 -23.55 3.91
C ASP A 313 -3.70 -24.88 4.09
N ASP A 314 -3.95 -25.57 2.98
CA ASP A 314 -4.48 -26.95 2.97
C ASP A 314 -3.43 -27.89 2.35
N ILE A 315 -2.64 -28.52 3.22
CA ILE A 315 -1.53 -29.38 2.80
C ILE A 315 -2.04 -30.61 2.04
N ALA A 316 -3.16 -31.18 2.47
CA ALA A 316 -3.73 -32.40 1.86
C ALA A 316 -4.16 -32.15 0.40
N LYS A 317 -4.65 -30.95 0.10
CA LYS A 317 -5.03 -30.52 -1.24
C LYS A 317 -3.94 -29.76 -1.98
N GLN A 318 -2.74 -29.64 -1.41
CA GLN A 318 -1.63 -28.85 -1.95
C GLN A 318 -2.01 -27.39 -2.22
N VAL A 319 -2.83 -26.79 -1.35
CA VAL A 319 -3.24 -25.39 -1.45
C VAL A 319 -2.29 -24.51 -0.62
N TYR A 320 -1.59 -23.62 -1.28
CA TYR A 320 -0.67 -22.65 -0.69
C TYR A 320 -0.58 -21.40 -1.59
N PRO A 321 -0.20 -20.23 -1.06
CA PRO A 321 -0.15 -19.02 -1.87
C PRO A 321 1.06 -19.00 -2.81
N MET A 322 0.82 -18.49 -4.01
CA MET A 322 1.81 -18.26 -5.05
C MET A 322 1.62 -16.87 -5.66
N PRO A 323 2.63 -16.29 -6.34
CA PRO A 323 2.48 -15.00 -7.02
C PRO A 323 1.25 -14.90 -7.93
N MET A 324 0.93 -15.99 -8.65
CA MET A 324 -0.25 -16.03 -9.52
C MET A 324 -1.59 -15.85 -8.78
N HIS A 325 -1.67 -16.25 -7.50
CA HIS A 325 -2.87 -16.06 -6.68
C HIS A 325 -3.01 -14.62 -6.18
N ALA A 326 -1.87 -13.98 -5.87
CA ALA A 326 -1.83 -12.62 -5.35
C ALA A 326 -1.88 -11.55 -6.44
N HIS A 327 -1.52 -11.90 -7.69
CA HIS A 327 -1.48 -10.94 -8.79
C HIS A 327 -2.84 -10.26 -9.02
N ASN A 328 -2.85 -8.94 -9.05
CA ASN A 328 -4.04 -8.08 -9.14
C ASN A 328 -5.00 -8.19 -7.93
N LYS A 329 -4.52 -8.66 -6.76
CA LYS A 329 -5.28 -8.69 -5.50
C LYS A 329 -4.71 -7.73 -4.49
N ASP A 330 -5.56 -7.23 -3.59
CA ASP A 330 -5.17 -6.28 -2.54
C ASP A 330 -4.77 -6.97 -1.23
N GLU A 331 -5.12 -8.23 -1.07
CA GLU A 331 -4.89 -9.00 0.14
C GLU A 331 -3.46 -9.53 0.23
N VAL A 332 -3.03 -9.81 1.45
CA VAL A 332 -1.81 -10.56 1.77
C VAL A 332 -2.19 -12.02 1.99
N PHE A 333 -1.61 -12.90 1.23
CA PHE A 333 -1.86 -14.34 1.30
C PHE A 333 -0.82 -15.01 2.18
N VAL A 334 -1.27 -15.88 3.08
CA VAL A 334 -0.40 -16.61 4.02
C VAL A 334 -0.69 -18.10 3.95
N GLY A 335 0.36 -18.90 3.95
CA GLY A 335 0.26 -20.36 4.01
C GLY A 335 1.56 -21.00 4.46
N ARG A 336 1.66 -22.33 4.36
CA ARG A 336 2.81 -23.11 4.83
C ARG A 336 3.11 -22.85 6.31
N ILE A 337 2.05 -22.67 7.10
CA ILE A 337 2.10 -22.34 8.53
C ILE A 337 2.45 -23.60 9.31
N ARG A 338 3.61 -23.61 9.97
CA ARG A 338 4.09 -24.78 10.71
C ARG A 338 5.12 -24.37 11.77
N ARG A 339 5.23 -25.19 12.81
CA ARG A 339 6.34 -25.04 13.79
C ARG A 339 7.69 -25.29 13.10
N ASP A 340 8.70 -24.64 13.62
CA ASP A 340 10.10 -24.94 13.31
C ASP A 340 10.58 -25.99 14.31
N GLU A 341 10.81 -27.22 13.84
CA GLU A 341 11.25 -28.33 14.69
C GLU A 341 12.69 -28.17 15.20
N SER A 342 13.48 -27.28 14.59
CA SER A 342 14.87 -27.03 14.95
C SER A 342 15.05 -25.98 16.06
N GLN A 343 13.99 -25.21 16.36
CA GLN A 343 14.07 -24.07 17.28
C GLN A 343 12.75 -23.93 18.06
N THR A 344 12.87 -23.86 19.39
CA THR A 344 11.69 -23.68 20.26
C THR A 344 10.99 -22.33 20.02
N LYS A 345 9.67 -22.32 20.21
CA LYS A 345 8.81 -21.12 20.07
C LYS A 345 8.96 -20.43 18.71
N THR A 346 9.25 -21.20 17.67
CA THR A 346 9.55 -20.67 16.34
C THR A 346 8.55 -21.18 15.31
N LEU A 347 8.08 -20.26 14.48
CA LEU A 347 7.09 -20.46 13.44
C LEU A 347 7.71 -20.23 12.06
N ASN A 348 7.41 -21.13 11.11
CA ASN A 348 7.66 -20.90 9.70
C ASN A 348 6.36 -20.61 8.97
N LEU A 349 6.37 -19.62 8.07
CA LEU A 349 5.26 -19.33 7.18
C LEU A 349 5.75 -18.76 5.84
N TRP A 350 4.83 -18.74 4.89
CA TRP A 350 5.03 -18.23 3.54
C TRP A 350 4.01 -17.13 3.26
N ILE A 351 4.49 -15.94 2.86
CA ILE A 351 3.67 -14.76 2.63
C ILE A 351 3.79 -14.37 1.16
N VAL A 352 2.67 -14.02 0.53
CA VAL A 352 2.65 -13.55 -0.85
C VAL A 352 1.69 -12.38 -0.98
N ALA A 353 2.12 -11.29 -1.64
CA ALA A 353 1.23 -10.18 -2.00
C ALA A 353 1.64 -9.54 -3.34
N ASP A 354 0.71 -8.85 -3.99
CA ASP A 354 1.02 -8.06 -5.18
C ASP A 354 1.80 -6.80 -4.78
N ASN A 355 3.04 -6.72 -5.25
CA ASN A 355 3.97 -5.64 -4.91
C ASN A 355 3.60 -4.28 -5.49
N LEU A 356 2.80 -4.23 -6.57
CA LEU A 356 2.30 -2.98 -7.14
C LEU A 356 1.00 -2.53 -6.48
N ARG A 357 0.22 -3.47 -5.93
CA ARG A 357 -1.05 -3.21 -5.24
C ARG A 357 -0.81 -3.02 -3.74
N LYS A 358 -0.98 -4.06 -2.93
CA LYS A 358 -0.75 -3.94 -1.47
C LYS A 358 0.65 -3.43 -1.14
N GLY A 359 1.65 -3.87 -1.89
CA GLY A 359 3.04 -3.42 -1.71
C GLY A 359 3.30 -1.94 -2.06
N ALA A 360 2.36 -1.24 -2.71
CA ALA A 360 2.57 0.14 -3.16
C ALA A 360 1.25 0.93 -3.24
N ALA A 361 0.52 0.82 -4.36
CA ALA A 361 -0.63 1.67 -4.70
C ALA A 361 -1.76 1.52 -3.69
N THR A 362 -2.17 0.29 -3.37
CA THR A 362 -3.28 0.03 -2.44
C THR A 362 -2.97 0.54 -1.05
N ASN A 363 -1.75 0.31 -0.52
CA ASN A 363 -1.37 0.82 0.79
C ASN A 363 -1.40 2.36 0.84
N ALA A 364 -0.91 3.03 -0.21
CA ALA A 364 -0.95 4.50 -0.30
C ALA A 364 -2.40 5.03 -0.34
N ILE A 365 -3.30 4.36 -1.07
CA ILE A 365 -4.70 4.75 -1.15
C ILE A 365 -5.43 4.46 0.17
N GLN A 366 -5.15 3.34 0.83
CA GLN A 366 -5.67 3.05 2.17
C GLN A 366 -5.23 4.10 3.21
N ILE A 367 -4.00 4.64 3.11
CA ILE A 367 -3.59 5.80 3.93
C ILE A 367 -4.48 7.01 3.62
N ALA A 368 -4.73 7.31 2.34
CA ALA A 368 -5.61 8.41 1.94
C ALA A 368 -7.05 8.22 2.44
N GLU A 369 -7.59 7.00 2.35
CA GLU A 369 -8.90 6.63 2.89
C GLU A 369 -8.97 6.85 4.41
N TYR A 370 -7.94 6.42 5.13
CA TYR A 370 -7.86 6.61 6.58
C TYR A 370 -7.87 8.09 6.97
N LEU A 371 -7.08 8.92 6.25
CA LEU A 371 -7.05 10.37 6.47
C LEU A 371 -8.42 11.01 6.24
N LEU A 372 -9.11 10.60 5.18
CA LEU A 372 -10.44 11.10 4.84
C LEU A 372 -11.48 10.69 5.89
N GLN A 373 -11.54 9.39 6.23
CA GLN A 373 -12.50 8.84 7.19
C GLN A 373 -12.36 9.42 8.59
N ASN A 374 -11.15 9.79 8.98
CA ASN A 374 -10.85 10.36 10.29
C ASN A 374 -10.75 11.89 10.30
N ASN A 375 -11.14 12.57 9.20
CA ASN A 375 -11.10 14.04 9.05
C ASN A 375 -9.70 14.61 9.32
N LEU A 376 -8.65 13.94 8.88
CA LEU A 376 -7.25 14.34 9.06
C LEU A 376 -6.72 15.15 7.87
N LEU A 377 -7.48 15.32 6.80
CA LEU A 377 -7.19 16.25 5.72
C LEU A 377 -7.55 17.69 6.16
N SER A 378 -6.74 18.65 5.72
CA SER A 378 -6.94 20.09 6.04
C SER A 378 -7.58 20.81 4.87
#